data_4cb59391b73a47e3bfdbe804b40a5a01
#
_entry.id   4cb59391b73a47e3bfdbe804b40a5a01
#
_cell.length_a   1.000
_cell.length_b   1.000
_cell.length_c   1.000
_cell.angle_alpha   90.00
_cell.angle_beta   90.00
_cell.angle_gamma   90.00
#
_symmetry.space_group_name_H-M   'P 1'
#
loop_
_entity.id
_entity.type
_entity.pdbx_description
1 polymer ?
#
loop_
_entity_poly.entity_id
_entity_poly.type
_entity_poly.pdbx_seq_one_letter_code
_entity_poly.pdbx_strand_id
1 'polypeptide(L)'
;MEWFLNILQDPASIAHIMILYAVVISLGVKLGRIKFGGVALGVTFVLFAGIVAGHIFTQFGIDHVAQKPIIDLVKELGLILFVYCIGLQVGPSFFATFKQGGLGMNLLTVGLVLLNVLVMLGHYFLCFDPSNPTNLPMMVGVMYGAVTNTPGLGAANGVLPTIFGDGEVPAIANGYACAYPLGVVGIILATIALRYLCRVNLEKEQEQIRLEKESNPHATPKHLVIRVTNKVVVGRTLEELHSFLKREFVVSRIIHNGDFFIPNGKTKLEFEMEIHVVCAETDAEPISVLIGETLDRDWKNDFDKTKYVSRRLVVTRPEINGKTLGQLHFSSIYGVNVTRITRNGMELFADRNLRLQVGDRILVTGSEENIEHFKSAIGAHLKHLDHPNVGAIFFGIFLGIVLGQIPIPIPGVEIPVKLGLAGGPLVVAIIIGAFGYRYKINTYTSTSANLMLREVGLILFLASVGIQAGATFWKTVTEGDGLTYVWTGFLITTIPILIIGLIGRLKMKLNYFTLMGLIAGSNTDPPALAFANQTAGNDTPAVGYSTVYPLAMFLRILVAQLVLLFFCTPTA
;
A
#
# COMPACT_ATOMS: atom_id res chain seq x y z
N MET A 1 -7.20 26.46 -38.90
CA MET A 1 -6.15 26.76 -37.88
C MET A 1 -6.59 27.86 -36.93
N GLU A 2 -7.30 28.88 -37.40
CA GLU A 2 -7.83 30.00 -36.59
C GLU A 2 -8.76 29.57 -35.44
N TRP A 3 -9.67 28.61 -35.69
CA TRP A 3 -10.56 28.08 -34.65
C TRP A 3 -9.79 27.43 -33.46
N PHE A 4 -8.66 26.76 -33.74
CA PHE A 4 -7.84 26.15 -32.70
C PHE A 4 -7.09 27.21 -31.89
N LEU A 5 -6.57 28.24 -32.55
CA LEU A 5 -5.95 29.39 -31.89
C LEU A 5 -6.96 30.17 -31.01
N ASN A 6 -8.20 30.32 -31.48
CA ASN A 6 -9.26 30.94 -30.69
C ASN A 6 -9.58 30.16 -29.40
N ILE A 7 -9.58 28.81 -29.46
CA ILE A 7 -9.75 27.99 -28.24
C ILE A 7 -8.59 28.20 -27.28
N LEU A 8 -7.35 28.29 -27.78
CA LEU A 8 -6.17 28.50 -26.95
C LEU A 8 -6.06 29.91 -26.38
N GLN A 9 -6.68 30.90 -27.03
CA GLN A 9 -6.67 32.31 -26.61
C GLN A 9 -7.81 32.68 -25.66
N ASP A 10 -8.84 31.82 -25.52
CA ASP A 10 -9.93 32.02 -24.58
C ASP A 10 -9.68 31.26 -23.27
N PRO A 11 -9.09 31.91 -22.25
CA PRO A 11 -8.77 31.25 -20.99
C PRO A 11 -10.01 30.86 -20.18
N ALA A 12 -11.18 31.45 -20.46
CA ALA A 12 -12.44 31.06 -19.79
C ALA A 12 -13.08 29.80 -20.39
N SER A 13 -12.61 29.36 -21.56
CA SER A 13 -13.18 28.18 -22.23
C SER A 13 -12.85 26.89 -21.50
N ILE A 14 -13.88 26.08 -21.23
CA ILE A 14 -13.70 24.71 -20.69
C ILE A 14 -12.82 23.85 -21.62
N ALA A 15 -12.96 24.04 -22.95
CA ALA A 15 -12.13 23.33 -23.92
C ALA A 15 -10.64 23.65 -23.77
N HIS A 16 -10.29 24.91 -23.51
CA HIS A 16 -8.92 25.33 -23.22
C HIS A 16 -8.35 24.58 -22.00
N ILE A 17 -9.10 24.57 -20.90
CA ILE A 17 -8.69 23.88 -19.66
C ILE A 17 -8.49 22.39 -19.90
N MET A 18 -9.43 21.74 -20.61
CA MET A 18 -9.33 20.30 -20.91
C MET A 18 -8.11 19.96 -21.76
N ILE A 19 -7.80 20.79 -22.77
CA ILE A 19 -6.60 20.65 -23.61
C ILE A 19 -5.34 20.82 -22.73
N LEU A 20 -5.32 21.84 -21.88
CA LEU A 20 -4.21 22.09 -20.96
C LEU A 20 -3.93 20.85 -20.08
N TYR A 21 -4.98 20.31 -19.42
CA TYR A 21 -4.83 19.10 -18.61
C TYR A 21 -4.37 17.90 -19.45
N ALA A 22 -4.94 17.69 -20.63
CA ALA A 22 -4.56 16.58 -21.50
C ALA A 22 -3.07 16.65 -21.91
N VAL A 23 -2.58 17.84 -22.23
CA VAL A 23 -1.16 18.07 -22.60
C VAL A 23 -0.26 17.87 -21.39
N VAL A 24 -0.55 18.53 -20.27
CA VAL A 24 0.24 18.46 -19.03
C VAL A 24 0.35 17.02 -18.54
N ILE A 25 -0.78 16.31 -18.50
CA ILE A 25 -0.83 14.91 -18.03
C ILE A 25 -0.06 14.00 -19.00
N SER A 26 -0.30 14.10 -20.31
CA SER A 26 0.36 13.26 -21.30
C SER A 26 1.88 13.44 -21.30
N LEU A 27 2.35 14.69 -21.24
CA LEU A 27 3.77 15.00 -21.15
C LEU A 27 4.37 14.55 -19.83
N GLY A 28 3.70 14.85 -18.71
CA GLY A 28 4.18 14.49 -17.37
C GLY A 28 4.31 12.98 -17.20
N VAL A 29 3.30 12.19 -17.60
CA VAL A 29 3.34 10.72 -17.53
C VAL A 29 4.42 10.16 -18.44
N LYS A 30 4.60 10.71 -19.66
CA LYS A 30 5.65 10.26 -20.60
C LYS A 30 7.05 10.55 -20.04
N LEU A 31 7.28 11.77 -19.55
CA LEU A 31 8.57 12.18 -18.99
C LEU A 31 8.86 11.46 -17.66
N GLY A 32 7.85 11.17 -16.86
CA GLY A 32 7.98 10.42 -15.61
C GLY A 32 8.49 9.00 -15.77
N ARG A 33 8.44 8.42 -16.97
CA ARG A 33 9.02 7.11 -17.30
C ARG A 33 10.53 7.15 -17.55
N ILE A 34 11.10 8.33 -17.74
CA ILE A 34 12.54 8.49 -17.94
C ILE A 34 13.25 8.18 -16.64
N LYS A 35 14.24 7.31 -16.70
CA LYS A 35 15.05 6.91 -15.54
C LYS A 35 16.31 7.77 -15.46
N PHE A 36 16.49 8.45 -14.34
CA PHE A 36 17.71 9.16 -14.01
C PHE A 36 18.50 8.33 -13.00
N GLY A 37 19.67 7.84 -13.36
CA GLY A 37 20.48 6.97 -12.49
C GLY A 37 19.75 5.66 -12.07
N GLY A 38 18.84 5.14 -12.91
CA GLY A 38 18.04 3.95 -12.62
C GLY A 38 16.72 4.21 -11.89
N VAL A 39 16.47 5.45 -11.43
CA VAL A 39 15.28 5.86 -10.68
C VAL A 39 14.35 6.67 -11.59
N ALA A 40 13.07 6.33 -11.64
CA ALA A 40 12.03 7.09 -12.33
C ALA A 40 11.19 7.89 -11.33
N LEU A 41 10.92 9.16 -11.61
CA LEU A 41 10.07 10.01 -10.77
C LEU A 41 8.57 9.69 -10.93
N GLY A 42 8.23 8.86 -11.92
CA GLY A 42 6.87 8.37 -12.14
C GLY A 42 5.87 9.50 -12.41
N VAL A 43 4.64 9.28 -11.97
CA VAL A 43 3.52 10.24 -12.19
C VAL A 43 3.73 11.60 -11.52
N THR A 44 4.65 11.73 -10.58
CA THR A 44 4.97 13.02 -9.94
C THR A 44 5.52 14.03 -10.95
N PHE A 45 6.08 13.55 -12.07
CA PHE A 45 6.53 14.45 -13.15
C PHE A 45 5.40 15.29 -13.75
N VAL A 46 4.14 14.89 -13.55
CA VAL A 46 2.97 15.69 -13.95
C VAL A 46 2.94 17.03 -13.23
N LEU A 47 3.37 17.10 -11.96
CA LEU A 47 3.53 18.36 -11.23
C LEU A 47 4.49 19.31 -11.95
N PHE A 48 5.67 18.80 -12.34
CA PHE A 48 6.68 19.62 -13.02
C PHE A 48 6.21 20.06 -14.42
N ALA A 49 5.54 19.17 -15.16
CA ALA A 49 4.92 19.53 -16.43
C ALA A 49 3.85 20.62 -16.25
N GLY A 50 3.06 20.55 -15.17
CA GLY A 50 2.09 21.58 -14.78
C GLY A 50 2.76 22.91 -14.44
N ILE A 51 3.87 22.88 -13.66
CA ILE A 51 4.64 24.09 -13.34
C ILE A 51 5.15 24.78 -14.60
N VAL A 52 5.74 24.01 -15.52
CA VAL A 52 6.23 24.57 -16.80
C VAL A 52 5.08 25.16 -17.61
N ALA A 53 3.97 24.45 -17.73
CA ALA A 53 2.79 24.94 -18.45
C ALA A 53 2.24 26.23 -17.80
N GLY A 54 2.02 26.26 -16.49
CA GLY A 54 1.54 27.43 -15.75
C GLY A 54 2.48 28.63 -15.90
N HIS A 55 3.80 28.41 -15.87
CA HIS A 55 4.78 29.46 -16.13
C HIS A 55 4.69 30.01 -17.55
N ILE A 56 4.63 29.14 -18.57
CA ILE A 56 4.51 29.54 -19.97
C ILE A 56 3.25 30.39 -20.17
N PHE A 57 2.10 29.95 -19.65
CA PHE A 57 0.86 30.68 -19.79
C PHE A 57 0.92 32.08 -19.14
N THR A 58 1.53 32.18 -17.96
CA THR A 58 1.75 33.47 -17.30
C THR A 58 2.60 34.41 -18.15
N GLN A 59 3.64 33.91 -18.81
CA GLN A 59 4.50 34.69 -19.71
C GLN A 59 3.73 35.20 -20.94
N PHE A 60 2.75 34.47 -21.43
CA PHE A 60 1.88 34.87 -22.54
C PHE A 60 0.71 35.76 -22.09
N GLY A 61 0.66 36.19 -20.83
CA GLY A 61 -0.39 37.05 -20.30
C GLY A 61 -1.75 36.34 -20.17
N ILE A 62 -1.79 35.02 -20.20
CA ILE A 62 -3.00 34.23 -19.98
C ILE A 62 -3.20 34.12 -18.48
N ASP A 63 -4.12 34.93 -17.95
CA ASP A 63 -4.42 34.92 -16.52
C ASP A 63 -5.38 33.75 -16.17
N HIS A 64 -4.93 32.89 -15.29
CA HIS A 64 -5.71 31.74 -14.80
C HIS A 64 -6.69 32.13 -13.66
N VAL A 65 -6.83 33.41 -13.30
CA VAL A 65 -7.76 33.85 -12.23
C VAL A 65 -9.19 33.43 -12.56
N ALA A 66 -9.62 33.61 -13.82
CA ALA A 66 -10.94 33.18 -14.28
C ALA A 66 -11.13 31.64 -14.23
N GLN A 67 -10.04 30.88 -14.34
CA GLN A 67 -10.07 29.40 -14.34
C GLN A 67 -9.90 28.79 -12.94
N LYS A 68 -9.50 29.60 -11.96
CA LYS A 68 -9.21 29.12 -10.59
C LYS A 68 -10.32 28.23 -10.00
N PRO A 69 -11.62 28.55 -10.10
CA PRO A 69 -12.67 27.70 -9.55
C PRO A 69 -12.74 26.31 -10.19
N ILE A 70 -12.46 26.20 -11.50
CA ILE A 70 -12.48 24.92 -12.21
C ILE A 70 -11.23 24.11 -11.85
N ILE A 71 -10.07 24.74 -11.80
CA ILE A 71 -8.82 24.10 -11.42
C ILE A 71 -8.90 23.61 -9.95
N ASP A 72 -9.48 24.41 -9.05
CA ASP A 72 -9.70 24.03 -7.65
C ASP A 72 -10.67 22.86 -7.54
N LEU A 73 -11.77 22.84 -8.31
CA LEU A 73 -12.70 21.70 -8.33
C LEU A 73 -11.98 20.42 -8.77
N VAL A 74 -11.21 20.47 -9.85
CA VAL A 74 -10.44 19.30 -10.36
C VAL A 74 -9.39 18.85 -9.34
N LYS A 75 -8.70 19.81 -8.69
CA LYS A 75 -7.73 19.55 -7.63
C LYS A 75 -8.35 18.79 -6.46
N GLU A 76 -9.45 19.29 -5.92
CA GLU A 76 -10.13 18.70 -4.77
C GLU A 76 -10.75 17.33 -5.12
N LEU A 77 -11.39 17.22 -6.29
CA LEU A 77 -11.92 15.94 -6.76
C LEU A 77 -10.80 14.90 -6.92
N GLY A 78 -9.68 15.29 -7.52
CA GLY A 78 -8.49 14.45 -7.67
C GLY A 78 -7.94 14.00 -6.33
N LEU A 79 -7.81 14.91 -5.37
CA LEU A 79 -7.34 14.62 -4.01
C LEU A 79 -8.25 13.62 -3.30
N ILE A 80 -9.57 13.85 -3.31
CA ILE A 80 -10.56 13.00 -2.65
C ILE A 80 -10.50 11.57 -3.21
N LEU A 81 -10.55 11.42 -4.54
CA LEU A 81 -10.47 10.12 -5.20
C LEU A 81 -9.16 9.40 -4.84
N PHE A 82 -8.04 10.09 -4.92
CA PHE A 82 -6.73 9.56 -4.63
C PHE A 82 -6.63 9.04 -3.19
N VAL A 83 -7.00 9.87 -2.22
CA VAL A 83 -6.87 9.55 -0.80
C VAL A 83 -7.88 8.46 -0.38
N TYR A 84 -9.10 8.51 -0.90
CA TYR A 84 -10.11 7.49 -0.63
C TYR A 84 -9.70 6.10 -1.14
N CYS A 85 -9.18 6.03 -2.37
CA CYS A 85 -8.68 4.77 -2.94
C CYS A 85 -7.49 4.20 -2.16
N ILE A 86 -6.59 5.07 -1.67
CA ILE A 86 -5.51 4.65 -0.75
C ILE A 86 -6.09 4.07 0.53
N GLY A 87 -7.06 4.75 1.15
CA GLY A 87 -7.69 4.29 2.38
C GLY A 87 -8.34 2.91 2.23
N LEU A 88 -9.04 2.65 1.13
CA LEU A 88 -9.60 1.33 0.82
C LEU A 88 -8.53 0.26 0.64
N GLN A 89 -7.41 0.58 -0.01
CA GLN A 89 -6.31 -0.35 -0.22
C GLN A 89 -5.62 -0.72 1.09
N VAL A 90 -5.43 0.25 1.96
CA VAL A 90 -4.68 0.15 3.22
C VAL A 90 -5.52 -0.42 4.36
N GLY A 91 -6.85 -0.15 4.36
CA GLY A 91 -7.77 -0.51 5.43
C GLY A 91 -7.68 -1.94 5.94
N PRO A 92 -7.70 -2.97 5.08
CA PRO A 92 -7.64 -4.37 5.51
C PRO A 92 -6.38 -4.73 6.31
N SER A 93 -5.24 -4.13 5.98
CA SER A 93 -3.96 -4.39 6.63
C SER A 93 -3.68 -3.45 7.82
N PHE A 94 -4.32 -2.29 7.88
CA PHE A 94 -4.04 -1.25 8.87
C PHE A 94 -4.05 -1.78 10.32
N PHE A 95 -5.11 -2.45 10.72
CA PHE A 95 -5.23 -2.99 12.08
C PHE A 95 -4.44 -4.29 12.29
N ALA A 96 -4.20 -5.05 11.21
CA ALA A 96 -3.45 -6.30 11.29
C ALA A 96 -1.97 -6.07 11.58
N THR A 97 -1.38 -4.98 11.06
CA THR A 97 0.03 -4.65 11.26
C THR A 97 0.40 -4.38 12.72
N PHE A 98 -0.56 -3.95 13.55
CA PHE A 98 -0.34 -3.77 14.99
C PHE A 98 -0.32 -5.08 15.76
N LYS A 99 -0.93 -6.16 15.25
CA LYS A 99 -1.07 -7.45 15.94
C LYS A 99 0.05 -8.45 15.62
N GLN A 100 0.70 -8.36 14.46
CA GLN A 100 1.63 -9.38 13.94
C GLN A 100 3.11 -9.00 14.09
N GLY A 101 3.53 -8.45 15.24
CA GLY A 101 4.95 -8.11 15.46
C GLY A 101 5.43 -6.83 14.77
N GLY A 102 4.57 -6.14 14.02
CA GLY A 102 4.87 -4.88 13.34
C GLY A 102 4.94 -3.65 14.27
N LEU A 103 4.63 -3.79 15.55
CA LEU A 103 4.58 -2.67 16.50
C LEU A 103 5.91 -1.91 16.58
N GLY A 104 7.03 -2.63 16.63
CA GLY A 104 8.36 -2.01 16.68
C GLY A 104 8.67 -1.18 15.43
N MET A 105 8.38 -1.70 14.24
CA MET A 105 8.57 -0.98 12.98
C MET A 105 7.63 0.24 12.88
N ASN A 106 6.40 0.11 13.34
CA ASN A 106 5.44 1.21 13.40
C ASN A 106 5.88 2.32 14.38
N LEU A 107 6.48 1.97 15.52
CA LEU A 107 7.06 2.95 16.46
C LEU A 107 8.24 3.70 15.83
N LEU A 108 9.12 3.01 15.09
CA LEU A 108 10.19 3.67 14.33
C LEU A 108 9.63 4.64 13.27
N THR A 109 8.53 4.27 12.63
CA THR A 109 7.84 5.13 11.66
C THR A 109 7.25 6.38 12.31
N VAL A 110 6.60 6.25 13.48
CA VAL A 110 6.15 7.40 14.28
C VAL A 110 7.33 8.30 14.62
N GLY A 111 8.42 7.72 15.11
CA GLY A 111 9.65 8.44 15.42
C GLY A 111 10.22 9.17 14.21
N LEU A 112 10.23 8.54 13.03
CA LEU A 112 10.70 9.16 11.79
C LEU A 112 9.84 10.36 11.39
N VAL A 113 8.51 10.21 11.42
CA VAL A 113 7.58 11.31 11.09
C VAL A 113 7.76 12.48 12.06
N LEU A 114 7.86 12.22 13.37
CA LEU A 114 8.09 13.26 14.37
C LEU A 114 9.46 13.95 14.18
N LEU A 115 10.50 13.20 13.88
CA LEU A 115 11.82 13.77 13.60
C LEU A 115 11.83 14.63 12.33
N ASN A 116 11.08 14.24 11.27
CA ASN A 116 10.93 15.12 10.10
C ASN A 116 10.34 16.48 10.51
N VAL A 117 9.30 16.49 11.35
CA VAL A 117 8.70 17.73 11.86
C VAL A 117 9.68 18.52 12.71
N LEU A 118 10.39 17.86 13.62
CA LEU A 118 11.37 18.52 14.50
C LEU A 118 12.51 19.15 13.71
N VAL A 119 13.05 18.45 12.70
CA VAL A 119 14.11 18.98 11.83
C VAL A 119 13.57 20.16 11.01
N MET A 120 12.36 20.05 10.48
CA MET A 120 11.70 21.12 9.73
C MET A 120 11.49 22.37 10.61
N LEU A 121 10.88 22.21 11.80
CA LEU A 121 10.64 23.32 12.72
C LEU A 121 11.97 23.91 13.25
N GLY A 122 12.95 23.05 13.57
CA GLY A 122 14.28 23.50 13.98
C GLY A 122 14.93 24.39 12.93
N HIS A 123 14.91 23.98 11.67
CA HIS A 123 15.48 24.77 10.58
C HIS A 123 14.64 26.04 10.30
N TYR A 124 13.30 25.93 10.42
CA TYR A 124 12.41 27.09 10.31
C TYR A 124 12.76 28.20 11.30
N PHE A 125 12.86 27.86 12.59
CA PHE A 125 13.18 28.86 13.62
C PHE A 125 14.63 29.37 13.57
N LEU A 126 15.54 28.63 12.95
CA LEU A 126 16.95 29.04 12.81
C LEU A 126 17.21 29.92 11.59
N CYS A 127 16.50 29.69 10.50
CA CYS A 127 16.86 30.26 9.19
C CYS A 127 15.79 31.17 8.60
N PHE A 128 14.55 31.13 9.11
CA PHE A 128 13.43 31.92 8.58
C PHE A 128 12.86 32.85 9.64
N ASP A 129 12.30 33.96 9.20
CA ASP A 129 11.61 34.92 10.07
C ASP A 129 10.20 34.39 10.43
N PRO A 130 9.94 34.09 11.72
CA PRO A 130 8.62 33.63 12.17
C PRO A 130 7.52 34.68 12.03
N SER A 131 7.85 35.98 11.90
CA SER A 131 6.87 37.04 11.72
C SER A 131 6.24 37.05 10.30
N ASN A 132 6.90 36.41 9.33
CA ASN A 132 6.35 36.24 8.00
C ASN A 132 5.38 35.04 7.94
N PRO A 133 4.06 35.27 7.79
CA PRO A 133 3.06 34.22 7.86
C PRO A 133 3.17 33.18 6.73
N THR A 134 3.89 33.49 5.63
CA THR A 134 4.06 32.57 4.50
C THR A 134 5.18 31.56 4.69
N ASN A 135 6.17 31.83 5.55
CA ASN A 135 7.37 31.02 5.70
C ASN A 135 7.07 29.62 6.25
N LEU A 136 6.26 29.50 7.30
CA LEU A 136 5.93 28.20 7.87
C LEU A 136 5.12 27.30 6.90
N PRO A 137 4.05 27.80 6.24
CA PRO A 137 3.39 27.03 5.20
C PRO A 137 4.33 26.55 4.09
N MET A 138 5.23 27.42 3.60
CA MET A 138 6.23 27.03 2.61
C MET A 138 7.15 25.92 3.11
N MET A 139 7.59 25.98 4.38
CA MET A 139 8.40 24.93 5.02
C MET A 139 7.64 23.62 5.17
N VAL A 140 6.33 23.65 5.42
CA VAL A 140 5.48 22.46 5.36
C VAL A 140 5.46 21.87 3.95
N GLY A 141 5.36 22.70 2.92
CA GLY A 141 5.51 22.27 1.53
C GLY A 141 6.85 21.58 1.27
N VAL A 142 7.96 22.20 1.72
CA VAL A 142 9.32 21.63 1.64
C VAL A 142 9.39 20.27 2.34
N MET A 143 8.85 20.16 3.55
CA MET A 143 8.83 18.89 4.31
C MET A 143 8.11 17.79 3.53
N TYR A 144 6.94 18.08 2.95
CA TYR A 144 6.20 17.06 2.18
C TYR A 144 6.85 16.71 0.84
N GLY A 145 7.58 17.64 0.23
CA GLY A 145 8.47 17.36 -0.90
C GLY A 145 9.64 16.45 -0.51
N ALA A 146 10.31 16.77 0.58
CA ALA A 146 11.45 16.03 1.12
C ALA A 146 11.12 14.56 1.45
N VAL A 147 9.91 14.29 1.91
CA VAL A 147 9.43 12.95 2.27
C VAL A 147 8.52 12.33 1.19
N THR A 148 8.47 12.94 0.01
CA THR A 148 7.73 12.46 -1.17
C THR A 148 6.24 12.18 -0.93
N ASN A 149 5.61 12.88 0.04
CA ASN A 149 4.23 12.60 0.45
C ASN A 149 3.22 13.61 -0.10
N THR A 150 2.67 13.29 -1.26
CA THR A 150 1.65 14.09 -1.95
C THR A 150 0.31 14.22 -1.18
N PRO A 151 -0.21 13.17 -0.50
CA PRO A 151 -1.43 13.31 0.32
C PRO A 151 -1.29 14.30 1.47
N GLY A 152 -0.11 14.37 2.10
CA GLY A 152 0.19 15.36 3.13
C GLY A 152 0.22 16.79 2.58
N LEU A 153 0.79 16.98 1.39
CA LEU A 153 0.71 18.28 0.69
C LEU A 153 -0.75 18.66 0.44
N GLY A 154 -1.57 17.71 -0.01
CA GLY A 154 -3.01 17.94 -0.22
C GLY A 154 -3.74 18.33 1.06
N ALA A 155 -3.45 17.64 2.16
CA ALA A 155 -4.02 17.93 3.47
C ALA A 155 -3.61 19.32 3.98
N ALA A 156 -2.34 19.70 3.79
CA ALA A 156 -1.85 21.04 4.10
C ALA A 156 -2.57 22.12 3.28
N ASN A 157 -2.66 21.94 1.95
CA ASN A 157 -3.38 22.84 1.06
C ASN A 157 -4.85 23.03 1.47
N GLY A 158 -5.51 21.96 1.93
CA GLY A 158 -6.92 22.02 2.34
C GLY A 158 -7.18 22.83 3.62
N VAL A 159 -6.17 23.04 4.47
CA VAL A 159 -6.29 23.80 5.72
C VAL A 159 -5.94 25.27 5.53
N LEU A 160 -5.06 25.61 4.61
CA LEU A 160 -4.58 26.97 4.39
C LEU A 160 -5.71 28.02 4.19
N PRO A 161 -6.75 27.78 3.39
CA PRO A 161 -7.85 28.73 3.24
C PRO A 161 -8.57 29.04 4.56
N THR A 162 -8.59 28.09 5.49
CA THR A 162 -9.19 28.30 6.82
C THR A 162 -8.32 29.20 7.69
N ILE A 163 -6.99 29.16 7.51
CA ILE A 163 -6.03 29.97 8.29
C ILE A 163 -5.90 31.38 7.73
N PHE A 164 -5.85 31.50 6.39
CA PHE A 164 -5.60 32.77 5.70
C PHE A 164 -6.90 33.53 5.36
N GLY A 165 -8.08 32.89 5.46
CA GLY A 165 -9.36 33.53 5.16
C GLY A 165 -9.40 34.10 3.74
N ASP A 166 -9.71 35.41 3.64
CA ASP A 166 -9.72 36.17 2.39
C ASP A 166 -8.32 36.64 1.95
N GLY A 167 -7.27 36.35 2.75
CA GLY A 167 -5.88 36.68 2.43
C GLY A 167 -5.28 35.83 1.31
N GLU A 168 -4.09 36.21 0.87
CA GLU A 168 -3.35 35.45 -0.15
C GLU A 168 -2.83 34.14 0.44
N VAL A 169 -3.33 33.01 -0.10
CA VAL A 169 -2.93 31.66 0.34
C VAL A 169 -1.55 31.33 -0.24
N PRO A 170 -0.54 30.99 0.60
CA PRO A 170 0.79 30.63 0.14
C PRO A 170 0.80 29.44 -0.81
N ALA A 171 1.57 29.54 -1.90
CA ALA A 171 1.73 28.46 -2.88
C ALA A 171 2.71 27.39 -2.39
N ILE A 172 2.34 26.61 -1.36
CA ILE A 172 3.21 25.62 -0.71
C ILE A 172 3.73 24.53 -1.66
N ALA A 173 3.08 24.36 -2.82
CA ALA A 173 3.54 23.49 -3.89
C ALA A 173 4.91 23.88 -4.45
N ASN A 174 5.30 25.15 -4.37
CA ASN A 174 6.64 25.61 -4.78
C ASN A 174 7.71 25.02 -3.86
N GLY A 175 7.51 25.07 -2.54
CA GLY A 175 8.40 24.44 -1.57
C GLY A 175 8.48 22.92 -1.78
N TYR A 176 7.33 22.27 -2.01
CA TYR A 176 7.26 20.85 -2.34
C TYR A 176 8.07 20.52 -3.60
N ALA A 177 7.88 21.27 -4.69
CA ALA A 177 8.57 21.02 -5.96
C ALA A 177 10.09 21.23 -5.87
N CYS A 178 10.54 22.22 -5.09
CA CYS A 178 11.97 22.44 -4.84
C CYS A 178 12.62 21.26 -4.10
N ALA A 179 11.95 20.71 -3.08
CA ALA A 179 12.52 19.68 -2.22
C ALA A 179 12.38 18.24 -2.79
N TYR A 180 11.36 17.97 -3.61
CA TYR A 180 10.99 16.62 -4.04
C TYR A 180 12.11 15.85 -4.76
N PRO A 181 12.82 16.41 -5.77
CA PRO A 181 13.85 15.66 -6.49
C PRO A 181 14.98 15.17 -5.57
N LEU A 182 15.48 16.07 -4.69
CA LEU A 182 16.50 15.69 -3.71
C LEU A 182 15.93 14.86 -2.56
N GLY A 183 14.64 14.93 -2.28
CA GLY A 183 13.95 14.03 -1.36
C GLY A 183 14.10 12.57 -1.79
N VAL A 184 13.72 12.22 -3.03
CA VAL A 184 13.87 10.86 -3.59
C VAL A 184 15.33 10.40 -3.55
N VAL A 185 16.24 11.23 -4.06
CA VAL A 185 17.67 10.91 -4.07
C VAL A 185 18.22 10.79 -2.64
N GLY A 186 17.81 11.69 -1.75
CA GLY A 186 18.22 11.73 -0.35
C GLY A 186 17.82 10.46 0.42
N ILE A 187 16.61 9.94 0.20
CA ILE A 187 16.15 8.68 0.81
C ILE A 187 17.07 7.52 0.39
N ILE A 188 17.40 7.43 -0.89
CA ILE A 188 18.26 6.37 -1.43
C ILE A 188 19.70 6.53 -0.89
N LEU A 189 20.25 7.76 -0.93
CA LEU A 189 21.60 8.04 -0.44
C LEU A 189 21.72 7.78 1.07
N ALA A 190 20.74 8.20 1.89
CA ALA A 190 20.72 7.94 3.32
C ALA A 190 20.66 6.43 3.62
N THR A 191 19.88 5.68 2.83
CA THR A 191 19.81 4.23 2.94
C THR A 191 21.16 3.58 2.60
N ILE A 192 21.83 4.03 1.54
CA ILE A 192 23.19 3.58 1.19
C ILE A 192 24.19 3.97 2.29
N ALA A 193 24.12 5.19 2.83
CA ALA A 193 24.99 5.64 3.92
C ALA A 193 24.86 4.73 5.15
N LEU A 194 23.63 4.31 5.51
CA LEU A 194 23.39 3.35 6.60
C LEU A 194 24.10 2.01 6.35
N ARG A 195 24.13 1.53 5.10
CA ARG A 195 24.86 0.31 4.76
C ARG A 195 26.33 0.41 5.13
N TYR A 196 26.98 1.53 4.77
CA TYR A 196 28.41 1.73 5.06
C TYR A 196 28.66 2.02 6.54
N LEU A 197 27.83 2.87 7.17
CA LEU A 197 27.94 3.19 8.60
C LEU A 197 27.79 1.94 9.48
N CYS A 198 26.86 1.05 9.14
CA CYS A 198 26.62 -0.18 9.90
C CYS A 198 27.46 -1.37 9.39
N ARG A 199 28.36 -1.16 8.42
CA ARG A 199 29.22 -2.20 7.81
C ARG A 199 28.40 -3.45 7.40
N VAL A 200 27.28 -3.23 6.72
CA VAL A 200 26.35 -4.29 6.33
C VAL A 200 26.94 -5.15 5.21
N ASN A 201 26.99 -6.46 5.42
CA ASN A 201 27.30 -7.44 4.39
C ASN A 201 25.99 -8.02 3.83
N LEU A 202 25.70 -7.75 2.54
CA LEU A 202 24.44 -8.14 1.91
C LEU A 202 24.27 -9.67 1.83
N GLU A 203 25.34 -10.43 1.65
CA GLU A 203 25.30 -11.90 1.59
C GLU A 203 24.86 -12.50 2.93
N LYS A 204 25.41 -11.95 4.03
CA LYS A 204 24.99 -12.37 5.38
C LYS A 204 23.54 -12.00 5.69
N GLU A 205 23.08 -10.85 5.22
CA GLU A 205 21.68 -10.45 5.37
C GLU A 205 20.74 -11.38 4.58
N GLN A 206 21.13 -11.79 3.37
CA GLN A 206 20.36 -12.76 2.58
C GLN A 206 20.33 -14.12 3.28
N GLU A 207 21.45 -14.57 3.81
CA GLU A 207 21.53 -15.84 4.54
C GLU A 207 20.66 -15.83 5.80
N GLN A 208 20.64 -14.73 6.56
CA GLN A 208 19.73 -14.59 7.70
C GLN A 208 18.27 -14.72 7.30
N ILE A 209 17.84 -14.07 6.20
CA ILE A 209 16.46 -14.20 5.71
C ILE A 209 16.15 -15.63 5.29
N ARG A 210 17.12 -16.33 4.66
CA ARG A 210 16.95 -17.71 4.28
C ARG A 210 16.72 -18.58 5.51
N LEU A 211 17.56 -18.42 6.53
CA LEU A 211 17.45 -19.14 7.80
C LEU A 211 16.16 -18.80 8.56
N GLU A 212 15.73 -17.53 8.56
CA GLU A 212 14.45 -17.11 9.15
C GLU A 212 13.25 -17.71 8.40
N LYS A 213 13.33 -17.81 7.07
CA LYS A 213 12.29 -18.47 6.27
C LYS A 213 12.27 -19.98 6.52
N GLU A 214 13.41 -20.61 6.62
CA GLU A 214 13.55 -22.03 6.93
C GLU A 214 13.10 -22.34 8.37
N SER A 215 13.30 -21.40 9.31
CA SER A 215 12.87 -21.55 10.71
C SER A 215 11.41 -21.14 10.96
N ASN A 216 10.72 -20.52 10.00
CA ASN A 216 9.35 -20.09 10.16
C ASN A 216 8.38 -21.20 9.73
N PRO A 217 7.71 -21.90 10.68
CA PRO A 217 6.93 -23.11 10.41
C PRO A 217 5.79 -22.93 9.41
N HIS A 218 5.34 -21.68 9.19
CA HIS A 218 4.13 -21.37 8.39
C HIS A 218 4.41 -20.76 7.02
N ALA A 219 5.69 -20.54 6.63
CA ALA A 219 6.00 -19.73 5.45
C ALA A 219 6.07 -20.52 4.13
N THR A 220 6.44 -21.80 4.13
CA THR A 220 6.53 -22.62 2.92
C THR A 220 5.84 -23.97 3.12
N PRO A 221 4.75 -24.25 2.38
CA PRO A 221 4.12 -25.55 2.45
C PRO A 221 5.04 -26.62 1.81
N LYS A 222 5.38 -27.65 2.59
CA LYS A 222 6.11 -28.83 2.13
C LYS A 222 5.13 -29.91 1.68
N HIS A 223 5.47 -30.57 0.60
CA HIS A 223 4.72 -31.67 0.02
C HIS A 223 5.41 -33.00 0.35
N LEU A 224 4.67 -33.93 0.91
CA LEU A 224 5.14 -35.27 1.26
C LEU A 224 4.21 -36.27 0.65
N VAL A 225 4.76 -37.34 0.09
CA VAL A 225 4.01 -38.55 -0.21
C VAL A 225 4.41 -39.58 0.84
N ILE A 226 3.45 -40.03 1.65
CA ILE A 226 3.71 -40.93 2.77
C ILE A 226 2.90 -42.19 2.57
N ARG A 227 3.55 -43.38 2.60
CA ARG A 227 2.89 -44.67 2.67
C ARG A 227 2.56 -44.97 4.12
N VAL A 228 1.31 -45.27 4.41
CA VAL A 228 0.85 -45.63 5.76
C VAL A 228 1.39 -46.97 6.15
N THR A 229 2.40 -46.99 7.00
CA THR A 229 3.05 -48.25 7.51
C THR A 229 2.91 -48.39 9.02
N ASN A 230 2.58 -47.31 9.73
CA ASN A 230 2.46 -47.36 11.19
C ASN A 230 1.07 -47.86 11.62
N LYS A 231 1.05 -49.00 12.31
CA LYS A 231 -0.18 -49.64 12.83
C LYS A 231 -0.97 -48.76 13.81
N VAL A 232 -0.35 -47.77 14.44
CA VAL A 232 -1.01 -46.85 15.40
C VAL A 232 -2.02 -45.92 14.71
N VAL A 233 -1.80 -45.60 13.45
CA VAL A 233 -2.68 -44.71 12.68
C VAL A 233 -3.68 -45.46 11.80
N VAL A 234 -3.47 -46.77 11.58
CA VAL A 234 -4.39 -47.59 10.79
C VAL A 234 -5.75 -47.71 11.51
N GLY A 235 -6.84 -47.50 10.78
CA GLY A 235 -8.21 -47.55 11.28
C GLY A 235 -8.69 -46.21 11.88
N ARG A 236 -7.80 -45.25 12.12
CA ARG A 236 -8.18 -43.91 12.60
C ARG A 236 -8.64 -43.03 11.46
N THR A 237 -9.54 -42.10 11.76
CA THR A 237 -9.98 -41.06 10.82
C THR A 237 -8.95 -39.93 10.74
N LEU A 238 -8.94 -39.20 9.65
CA LEU A 238 -8.09 -38.01 9.52
C LEU A 238 -8.35 -36.97 10.60
N GLU A 239 -9.59 -36.84 11.07
CA GLU A 239 -9.97 -35.94 12.15
C GLU A 239 -9.40 -36.37 13.52
N GLU A 240 -9.41 -37.66 13.81
CA GLU A 240 -8.74 -38.22 14.98
C GLU A 240 -7.23 -38.08 14.90
N LEU A 241 -6.65 -38.22 13.71
CA LEU A 241 -5.21 -38.05 13.48
C LEU A 241 -4.78 -36.59 13.71
N HIS A 242 -5.56 -35.60 13.24
CA HIS A 242 -5.33 -34.20 13.54
C HIS A 242 -5.35 -33.89 15.05
N SER A 243 -6.33 -34.46 15.76
CA SER A 243 -6.46 -34.26 17.20
C SER A 243 -5.32 -34.93 17.98
N PHE A 244 -4.83 -36.06 17.48
CA PHE A 244 -3.73 -36.80 18.09
C PHE A 244 -2.37 -36.16 17.89
N LEU A 245 -2.08 -35.69 16.65
CA LEU A 245 -0.82 -35.01 16.30
C LEU A 245 -0.69 -33.62 16.89
N LYS A 246 -1.81 -32.93 17.11
CA LYS A 246 -1.85 -31.49 17.45
C LYS A 246 -1.01 -30.63 16.48
N ARG A 247 -0.91 -31.08 15.23
CA ARG A 247 -0.18 -30.42 14.14
C ARG A 247 -1.13 -30.16 12.98
N GLU A 248 -0.87 -29.08 12.26
CA GLU A 248 -1.68 -28.68 11.11
C GLU A 248 -1.11 -29.29 9.82
N PHE A 249 -1.93 -30.09 9.13
CA PHE A 249 -1.60 -30.63 7.81
C PHE A 249 -2.88 -30.84 7.00
N VAL A 250 -2.74 -30.89 5.69
CA VAL A 250 -3.84 -31.18 4.77
C VAL A 250 -3.48 -32.43 3.96
N VAL A 251 -4.33 -33.45 4.02
CA VAL A 251 -4.24 -34.56 3.09
C VAL A 251 -4.98 -34.19 1.83
N SER A 252 -4.24 -33.90 0.77
CA SER A 252 -4.82 -33.41 -0.49
C SER A 252 -5.46 -34.53 -1.29
N ARG A 253 -4.95 -35.78 -1.16
CA ARG A 253 -5.39 -36.96 -1.89
C ARG A 253 -4.83 -38.23 -1.28
N ILE A 254 -5.48 -39.37 -1.59
CA ILE A 254 -5.08 -40.70 -1.20
C ILE A 254 -5.09 -41.60 -2.44
N ILE A 255 -4.09 -42.50 -2.53
CA ILE A 255 -4.04 -43.59 -3.50
C ILE A 255 -4.12 -44.91 -2.70
N HIS A 256 -5.08 -45.73 -3.04
CA HIS A 256 -5.22 -47.06 -2.44
C HIS A 256 -5.62 -48.05 -3.52
N ASN A 257 -4.88 -49.17 -3.61
CA ASN A 257 -5.09 -50.23 -4.63
C ASN A 257 -5.15 -49.72 -6.08
N GLY A 258 -4.46 -48.59 -6.38
CA GLY A 258 -4.47 -47.98 -7.70
C GLY A 258 -5.63 -47.00 -7.90
N ASP A 259 -6.57 -46.95 -6.98
CA ASP A 259 -7.66 -45.95 -7.00
C ASP A 259 -7.27 -44.67 -6.28
N PHE A 260 -7.70 -43.58 -6.85
CA PHE A 260 -7.37 -42.23 -6.45
C PHE A 260 -8.62 -41.51 -5.92
N PHE A 261 -8.57 -40.99 -4.70
CA PHE A 261 -9.70 -40.23 -4.15
C PHE A 261 -9.27 -39.07 -3.24
N ILE A 262 -10.18 -38.11 -3.08
CA ILE A 262 -10.01 -36.98 -2.16
C ILE A 262 -10.59 -37.35 -0.80
N PRO A 263 -9.76 -37.34 0.25
CA PRO A 263 -10.23 -37.69 1.58
C PRO A 263 -11.03 -36.55 2.21
N ASN A 264 -11.89 -36.91 3.15
CA ASN A 264 -12.54 -36.00 4.07
C ASN A 264 -12.14 -36.33 5.54
N GLY A 265 -12.59 -35.52 6.50
CA GLY A 265 -12.22 -35.70 7.91
C GLY A 265 -12.58 -37.09 8.48
N LYS A 266 -13.58 -37.77 7.91
CA LYS A 266 -14.05 -39.10 8.32
C LYS A 266 -13.36 -40.26 7.59
N THR A 267 -12.50 -39.98 6.61
CA THR A 267 -11.74 -41.00 5.88
C THR A 267 -10.82 -41.75 6.85
N LYS A 268 -10.94 -43.06 6.91
CA LYS A 268 -10.08 -43.93 7.72
C LYS A 268 -8.82 -44.28 6.94
N LEU A 269 -7.69 -44.27 7.63
CA LEU A 269 -6.42 -44.67 7.05
C LEU A 269 -6.31 -46.22 7.11
N GLU A 270 -5.91 -46.81 6.00
CA GLU A 270 -5.64 -48.25 5.88
C GLU A 270 -4.15 -48.48 5.61
N PHE A 271 -3.70 -49.69 5.88
CA PHE A 271 -2.31 -50.08 5.65
C PHE A 271 -1.97 -50.01 4.17
N GLU A 272 -0.76 -49.57 3.83
CA GLU A 272 -0.26 -49.33 2.46
C GLU A 272 -0.97 -48.22 1.65
N MET A 273 -1.90 -47.47 2.22
CA MET A 273 -2.39 -46.27 1.58
C MET A 273 -1.25 -45.26 1.36
N GLU A 274 -1.18 -44.71 0.16
CA GLU A 274 -0.27 -43.57 -0.14
C GLU A 274 -1.05 -42.26 -0.02
N ILE A 275 -0.64 -41.45 0.95
CA ILE A 275 -1.29 -40.16 1.22
C ILE A 275 -0.39 -39.02 0.80
N HIS A 276 -0.94 -38.06 0.12
CA HIS A 276 -0.26 -36.83 -0.22
C HIS A 276 -0.58 -35.73 0.81
N VAL A 277 0.42 -35.42 1.63
CA VAL A 277 0.33 -34.48 2.75
C VAL A 277 0.96 -33.16 2.37
N VAL A 278 0.27 -32.06 2.70
CA VAL A 278 0.79 -30.69 2.64
C VAL A 278 0.82 -30.16 4.07
N CYS A 279 1.99 -29.79 4.56
CA CYS A 279 2.20 -29.29 5.93
C CYS A 279 3.27 -28.22 5.97
N ALA A 280 3.47 -27.61 7.13
CA ALA A 280 4.62 -26.76 7.38
C ALA A 280 5.92 -27.59 7.35
N GLU A 281 7.03 -26.99 6.96
CA GLU A 281 8.32 -27.70 6.85
C GLU A 281 8.77 -28.31 8.18
N THR A 282 8.56 -27.60 9.29
CA THR A 282 8.87 -28.09 10.65
C THR A 282 7.99 -29.23 11.11
N ASP A 283 6.83 -29.42 10.51
CA ASP A 283 5.89 -30.49 10.84
C ASP A 283 6.08 -31.71 9.95
N ALA A 284 6.88 -31.59 8.88
CA ALA A 284 7.10 -32.65 7.90
C ALA A 284 7.68 -33.91 8.49
N GLU A 285 8.75 -33.79 9.28
CA GLU A 285 9.42 -34.95 9.90
C GLU A 285 8.55 -35.62 10.97
N PRO A 286 7.95 -34.89 11.96
CA PRO A 286 7.03 -35.50 12.92
C PRO A 286 5.83 -36.22 12.27
N ILE A 287 5.27 -35.65 11.21
CA ILE A 287 4.14 -36.22 10.50
C ILE A 287 4.56 -37.49 9.76
N SER A 288 5.71 -37.48 9.07
CA SER A 288 6.21 -38.65 8.35
C SER A 288 6.53 -39.80 9.29
N VAL A 289 7.25 -39.55 10.37
CA VAL A 289 7.62 -40.55 11.37
C VAL A 289 6.39 -41.22 11.99
N LEU A 290 5.32 -40.46 12.22
CA LEU A 290 4.11 -41.01 12.81
C LEU A 290 3.25 -41.81 11.81
N ILE A 291 3.15 -41.35 10.58
CA ILE A 291 2.23 -41.95 9.59
C ILE A 291 2.89 -43.13 8.89
N GLY A 292 4.17 -43.04 8.53
CA GLY A 292 4.87 -44.08 7.86
C GLY A 292 6.05 -43.65 7.01
N GLU A 293 6.30 -44.37 5.94
CA GLU A 293 7.47 -44.21 5.07
C GLU A 293 7.24 -43.06 4.04
N THR A 294 8.17 -42.11 3.96
CA THR A 294 8.14 -41.08 2.93
C THR A 294 8.64 -41.64 1.60
N LEU A 295 7.84 -41.47 0.55
CA LEU A 295 8.18 -41.89 -0.80
C LEU A 295 8.77 -40.70 -1.59
N ASP A 296 9.89 -40.95 -2.27
CA ASP A 296 10.44 -39.98 -3.24
C ASP A 296 9.72 -40.13 -4.58
N ARG A 297 8.56 -39.51 -4.68
CA ARG A 297 7.71 -39.57 -5.87
C ARG A 297 7.32 -38.15 -6.29
N ASP A 298 7.51 -37.84 -7.60
CA ASP A 298 7.06 -36.58 -8.13
C ASP A 298 5.53 -36.59 -8.34
N TRP A 299 4.84 -36.02 -7.38
CA TRP A 299 3.38 -35.89 -7.35
C TRP A 299 2.80 -35.09 -8.53
N LYS A 300 3.63 -34.32 -9.27
CA LYS A 300 3.19 -33.54 -10.44
C LYS A 300 2.87 -34.43 -11.62
N ASN A 301 3.56 -35.55 -11.75
CA ASN A 301 3.40 -36.50 -12.85
C ASN A 301 2.19 -37.43 -12.69
N ASP A 302 1.57 -37.46 -11.50
CA ASP A 302 0.38 -38.30 -11.25
C ASP A 302 -0.93 -37.70 -11.79
N PHE A 303 -0.91 -36.44 -12.27
CA PHE A 303 -2.09 -35.73 -12.78
C PHE A 303 -2.63 -36.28 -14.11
N ASP A 304 -1.79 -36.83 -14.97
CA ASP A 304 -2.18 -37.22 -16.34
C ASP A 304 -3.06 -38.49 -16.39
N LYS A 305 -3.28 -39.20 -15.25
CA LYS A 305 -4.04 -40.46 -15.21
C LYS A 305 -5.34 -40.44 -14.41
N THR A 306 -5.74 -39.26 -13.88
CA THR A 306 -6.86 -39.22 -12.91
C THR A 306 -7.94 -38.21 -13.33
N LYS A 307 -9.21 -38.52 -12.92
CA LYS A 307 -10.37 -37.61 -13.03
C LYS A 307 -10.27 -36.35 -12.13
N TYR A 308 -9.17 -36.17 -11.42
CA TYR A 308 -8.97 -35.07 -10.47
C TYR A 308 -7.99 -34.04 -11.02
N VAL A 309 -8.38 -32.78 -10.90
CA VAL A 309 -7.59 -31.63 -11.36
C VAL A 309 -7.35 -30.64 -10.23
N SER A 310 -6.28 -29.85 -10.37
CA SER A 310 -6.07 -28.69 -9.50
C SER A 310 -6.32 -27.41 -10.27
N ARG A 311 -7.10 -26.51 -9.69
CA ARG A 311 -7.45 -25.20 -10.30
C ARG A 311 -7.17 -24.08 -9.31
N ARG A 312 -6.66 -22.98 -9.83
CA ARG A 312 -6.56 -21.72 -9.07
C ARG A 312 -7.86 -20.95 -9.24
N LEU A 313 -8.54 -20.69 -8.14
CA LEU A 313 -9.81 -19.99 -8.10
C LEU A 313 -9.67 -18.73 -7.24
N VAL A 314 -10.48 -17.72 -7.53
CA VAL A 314 -10.50 -16.47 -6.75
C VAL A 314 -11.77 -16.44 -5.91
N VAL A 315 -11.63 -16.12 -4.62
CA VAL A 315 -12.77 -15.93 -3.73
C VAL A 315 -13.41 -14.58 -4.05
N THR A 316 -14.65 -14.59 -4.50
CA THR A 316 -15.37 -13.36 -4.90
C THR A 316 -16.67 -13.14 -4.13
N ARG A 317 -17.19 -14.17 -3.46
CA ARG A 317 -18.43 -14.05 -2.65
C ARG A 317 -18.17 -13.32 -1.33
N PRO A 318 -18.91 -12.22 -1.05
CA PRO A 318 -18.80 -11.48 0.21
C PRO A 318 -19.16 -12.32 1.44
N GLU A 319 -20.04 -13.32 1.29
CA GLU A 319 -20.49 -14.18 2.40
C GLU A 319 -19.38 -15.08 2.95
N ILE A 320 -18.33 -15.32 2.17
CA ILE A 320 -17.16 -16.13 2.56
C ILE A 320 -16.16 -15.28 3.32
N ASN A 321 -16.18 -13.96 3.10
CA ASN A 321 -15.20 -13.04 3.68
C ASN A 321 -15.18 -13.13 5.21
N GLY A 322 -14.00 -13.37 5.79
CA GLY A 322 -13.80 -13.47 7.23
C GLY A 322 -14.16 -14.81 7.86
N LYS A 323 -14.76 -15.77 7.11
CA LYS A 323 -14.99 -17.13 7.61
C LYS A 323 -13.71 -17.95 7.54
N THR A 324 -13.53 -18.85 8.52
CA THR A 324 -12.38 -19.78 8.51
C THR A 324 -12.63 -20.92 7.52
N LEU A 325 -11.55 -21.51 6.99
CA LEU A 325 -11.65 -22.70 6.14
C LEU A 325 -12.39 -23.85 6.85
N GLY A 326 -12.18 -24.00 8.16
CA GLY A 326 -12.87 -24.99 8.97
C GLY A 326 -14.39 -24.78 9.05
N GLN A 327 -14.85 -23.52 9.13
CA GLN A 327 -16.29 -23.17 9.14
C GLN A 327 -16.97 -23.39 7.78
N LEU A 328 -16.22 -23.35 6.70
CA LEU A 328 -16.74 -23.45 5.33
C LEU A 328 -16.92 -24.90 4.87
N HIS A 329 -16.32 -25.85 5.55
CA HIS A 329 -16.47 -27.30 5.31
C HIS A 329 -16.38 -27.71 3.82
N PHE A 330 -15.49 -27.11 3.04
CA PHE A 330 -15.40 -27.27 1.59
C PHE A 330 -15.21 -28.73 1.15
N SER A 331 -14.40 -29.49 1.88
CA SER A 331 -14.16 -30.90 1.56
C SER A 331 -15.40 -31.76 1.79
N SER A 332 -16.19 -31.49 2.83
CA SER A 332 -17.39 -32.28 3.15
C SER A 332 -18.58 -31.91 2.27
N ILE A 333 -18.71 -30.65 1.86
CA ILE A 333 -19.87 -30.15 1.10
C ILE A 333 -19.67 -30.32 -0.40
N TYR A 334 -18.45 -30.01 -0.89
CA TYR A 334 -18.16 -29.95 -2.33
C TYR A 334 -17.18 -31.02 -2.80
N GLY A 335 -16.61 -31.83 -1.91
CA GLY A 335 -15.62 -32.85 -2.27
C GLY A 335 -14.32 -32.25 -2.84
N VAL A 336 -13.93 -31.06 -2.40
CA VAL A 336 -12.73 -30.36 -2.85
C VAL A 336 -11.84 -30.00 -1.67
N ASN A 337 -10.54 -30.08 -1.86
CA ASN A 337 -9.57 -29.65 -0.85
C ASN A 337 -8.85 -28.39 -1.29
N VAL A 338 -8.84 -27.38 -0.41
CA VAL A 338 -8.04 -26.18 -0.56
C VAL A 338 -6.66 -26.45 0.02
N THR A 339 -5.62 -26.37 -0.81
CA THR A 339 -4.25 -26.72 -0.43
C THR A 339 -3.35 -25.51 -0.20
N ARG A 340 -3.61 -24.41 -0.90
CA ARG A 340 -2.86 -23.15 -0.78
C ARG A 340 -3.76 -21.95 -0.96
N ILE A 341 -3.35 -20.85 -0.36
CA ILE A 341 -4.00 -19.56 -0.52
C ILE A 341 -2.92 -18.55 -0.87
N THR A 342 -3.13 -17.78 -1.93
CA THR A 342 -2.26 -16.66 -2.29
C THR A 342 -3.01 -15.36 -1.99
N ARG A 343 -2.48 -14.56 -1.08
CA ARG A 343 -3.01 -13.25 -0.69
C ARG A 343 -1.93 -12.20 -0.89
N ASN A 344 -2.21 -11.17 -1.69
CA ASN A 344 -1.27 -10.09 -2.00
C ASN A 344 0.13 -10.58 -2.45
N GLY A 345 0.17 -11.69 -3.22
CA GLY A 345 1.41 -12.28 -3.70
C GLY A 345 2.10 -13.26 -2.73
N MET A 346 1.67 -13.33 -1.47
CA MET A 346 2.22 -14.27 -0.48
C MET A 346 1.45 -15.59 -0.51
N GLU A 347 2.16 -16.71 -0.55
CA GLU A 347 1.57 -18.05 -0.39
C GLU A 347 1.40 -18.35 1.10
N LEU A 348 0.18 -18.72 1.47
CA LEU A 348 -0.21 -19.11 2.83
C LEU A 348 -0.62 -20.58 2.81
N PHE A 349 -0.27 -21.29 3.87
CA PHE A 349 -0.78 -22.62 4.11
C PHE A 349 -2.30 -22.57 4.40
N ALA A 350 -3.07 -23.51 3.83
CA ALA A 350 -4.52 -23.55 3.99
C ALA A 350 -4.90 -24.21 5.34
N ASP A 351 -4.57 -23.53 6.45
CA ASP A 351 -4.94 -23.93 7.81
C ASP A 351 -6.46 -23.80 8.03
N ARG A 352 -7.04 -24.70 8.83
CA ARG A 352 -8.48 -24.69 9.22
C ARG A 352 -8.90 -23.37 9.87
N ASN A 353 -8.00 -22.71 10.60
CA ASN A 353 -8.26 -21.44 11.28
C ASN A 353 -8.03 -20.21 10.38
N LEU A 354 -7.44 -20.40 9.18
CA LEU A 354 -7.20 -19.31 8.25
C LEU A 354 -8.52 -18.73 7.77
N ARG A 355 -8.68 -17.42 7.94
CA ARG A 355 -9.85 -16.68 7.46
C ARG A 355 -9.65 -16.29 6.00
N LEU A 356 -10.59 -16.72 5.15
CA LEU A 356 -10.61 -16.31 3.75
C LEU A 356 -11.03 -14.85 3.62
N GLN A 357 -10.45 -14.19 2.61
CA GLN A 357 -10.82 -12.84 2.22
C GLN A 357 -11.22 -12.81 0.75
N VAL A 358 -12.12 -11.90 0.42
CA VAL A 358 -12.44 -11.63 -0.99
C VAL A 358 -11.16 -11.16 -1.69
N GLY A 359 -10.86 -11.75 -2.85
CA GLY A 359 -9.62 -11.52 -3.58
C GLY A 359 -8.52 -12.57 -3.33
N ASP A 360 -8.67 -13.43 -2.32
CA ASP A 360 -7.75 -14.57 -2.12
C ASP A 360 -7.78 -15.48 -3.34
N ARG A 361 -6.61 -15.87 -3.82
CA ARG A 361 -6.46 -16.93 -4.82
C ARG A 361 -6.22 -18.23 -4.10
N ILE A 362 -7.14 -19.18 -4.23
CA ILE A 362 -7.05 -20.49 -3.60
C ILE A 362 -6.70 -21.56 -4.63
N LEU A 363 -5.78 -22.45 -4.28
CA LEU A 363 -5.48 -23.64 -5.05
C LEU A 363 -6.37 -24.78 -4.54
N VAL A 364 -7.26 -25.23 -5.40
CA VAL A 364 -8.28 -26.24 -5.07
C VAL A 364 -8.02 -27.50 -5.88
N THR A 365 -8.09 -28.64 -5.23
CA THR A 365 -7.97 -29.97 -5.85
C THR A 365 -9.31 -30.70 -5.70
N GLY A 366 -9.83 -31.23 -6.81
CA GLY A 366 -11.11 -31.93 -6.86
C GLY A 366 -11.35 -32.59 -8.21
N SER A 367 -12.46 -33.33 -8.35
CA SER A 367 -12.96 -33.70 -9.68
C SER A 367 -13.36 -32.44 -10.45
N GLU A 368 -13.34 -32.48 -11.77
CA GLU A 368 -13.69 -31.31 -12.57
C GLU A 368 -15.13 -30.87 -12.31
N GLU A 369 -16.06 -31.80 -12.13
CA GLU A 369 -17.45 -31.54 -11.75
C GLU A 369 -17.57 -30.86 -10.39
N ASN A 370 -16.89 -31.38 -9.37
CA ASN A 370 -16.88 -30.81 -8.02
C ASN A 370 -16.28 -29.40 -8.00
N ILE A 371 -15.23 -29.16 -8.78
CA ILE A 371 -14.62 -27.83 -8.92
C ILE A 371 -15.58 -26.85 -9.61
N GLU A 372 -16.34 -27.28 -10.63
CA GLU A 372 -17.34 -26.41 -11.27
C GLU A 372 -18.49 -26.05 -10.29
N HIS A 373 -19.00 -27.01 -9.51
CA HIS A 373 -19.96 -26.72 -8.44
C HIS A 373 -19.37 -25.80 -7.39
N PHE A 374 -18.13 -26.03 -7.01
CA PHE A 374 -17.41 -25.19 -6.03
C PHE A 374 -17.17 -23.77 -6.53
N LYS A 375 -16.88 -23.57 -7.83
CA LYS A 375 -16.76 -22.24 -8.44
C LYS A 375 -18.00 -21.38 -8.20
N SER A 376 -19.18 -21.98 -8.34
CA SER A 376 -20.44 -21.26 -8.08
C SER A 376 -20.59 -20.88 -6.61
N ALA A 377 -20.08 -21.72 -5.68
CA ALA A 377 -20.14 -21.46 -4.24
C ALA A 377 -19.23 -20.36 -3.76
N ILE A 378 -18.00 -20.26 -4.31
CA ILE A 378 -17.05 -19.20 -3.97
C ILE A 378 -17.20 -17.94 -4.82
N GLY A 379 -18.09 -18.00 -5.83
CA GLY A 379 -18.37 -16.88 -6.73
C GLY A 379 -17.30 -16.69 -7.80
N ALA A 380 -16.49 -17.71 -8.13
CA ALA A 380 -15.36 -17.65 -9.06
C ALA A 380 -15.71 -17.29 -10.53
N HIS A 381 -16.91 -16.79 -10.78
CA HIS A 381 -17.22 -16.14 -12.03
C HIS A 381 -16.52 -14.78 -12.07
N LEU A 382 -15.43 -14.68 -12.80
CA LEU A 382 -14.67 -13.44 -13.06
C LEU A 382 -15.60 -12.29 -13.51
N LYS A 383 -16.72 -12.59 -14.15
CA LYS A 383 -17.76 -11.61 -14.55
C LYS A 383 -18.37 -10.81 -13.39
N HIS A 384 -18.38 -11.31 -12.16
CA HIS A 384 -18.87 -10.54 -11.00
C HIS A 384 -17.84 -9.56 -10.45
N LEU A 385 -16.56 -9.75 -10.78
CA LEU A 385 -15.45 -8.86 -10.43
C LEU A 385 -15.27 -7.72 -11.44
N ASP A 386 -15.88 -7.84 -12.63
CA ASP A 386 -15.72 -6.86 -13.72
C ASP A 386 -16.59 -5.60 -13.50
N HIS A 387 -17.55 -5.63 -12.57
CA HIS A 387 -18.38 -4.48 -12.25
C HIS A 387 -18.01 -3.87 -10.91
N PRO A 388 -17.17 -2.79 -10.89
CA PRO A 388 -16.88 -2.07 -9.66
C PRO A 388 -18.17 -1.45 -9.10
N ASN A 389 -18.38 -1.56 -7.79
CA ASN A 389 -19.51 -0.92 -7.13
C ASN A 389 -19.25 0.59 -6.96
N VAL A 390 -19.45 1.33 -8.05
CA VAL A 390 -19.23 2.78 -8.08
C VAL A 390 -20.11 3.50 -7.05
N GLY A 391 -21.34 3.04 -6.85
CA GLY A 391 -22.26 3.62 -5.85
C GLY A 391 -21.70 3.54 -4.43
N ALA A 392 -21.09 2.42 -4.04
CA ALA A 392 -20.46 2.26 -2.73
C ALA A 392 -19.24 3.18 -2.55
N ILE A 393 -18.45 3.40 -3.62
CA ILE A 393 -17.31 4.32 -3.59
C ILE A 393 -17.80 5.74 -3.32
N PHE A 394 -18.76 6.24 -4.11
CA PHE A 394 -19.25 7.61 -3.95
C PHE A 394 -20.02 7.81 -2.64
N PHE A 395 -20.74 6.80 -2.16
CA PHE A 395 -21.36 6.85 -0.83
C PHE A 395 -20.31 6.93 0.29
N GLY A 396 -19.23 6.17 0.18
CA GLY A 396 -18.12 6.26 1.14
C GLY A 396 -17.40 7.62 1.07
N ILE A 397 -17.20 8.18 -0.12
CA ILE A 397 -16.67 9.53 -0.30
C ILE A 397 -17.60 10.56 0.35
N PHE A 398 -18.91 10.46 0.14
CA PHE A 398 -19.90 11.33 0.78
C PHE A 398 -19.77 11.30 2.30
N LEU A 399 -19.74 10.11 2.90
CA LEU A 399 -19.53 9.96 4.35
C LEU A 399 -18.18 10.54 4.80
N GLY A 400 -17.15 10.37 3.98
CA GLY A 400 -15.81 10.91 4.23
C GLY A 400 -15.80 12.45 4.24
N ILE A 401 -16.44 13.07 3.26
CA ILE A 401 -16.57 14.54 3.19
C ILE A 401 -17.34 15.06 4.41
N VAL A 402 -18.47 14.43 4.77
CA VAL A 402 -19.25 14.80 5.95
C VAL A 402 -18.41 14.70 7.21
N LEU A 403 -17.72 13.58 7.43
CA LEU A 403 -16.81 13.40 8.58
C LEU A 403 -15.69 14.45 8.57
N GLY A 404 -15.14 14.73 7.38
CA GLY A 404 -14.05 15.70 7.20
C GLY A 404 -14.43 17.13 7.55
N GLN A 405 -15.70 17.50 7.45
CA GLN A 405 -16.19 18.84 7.75
C GLN A 405 -16.64 19.04 9.21
N ILE A 406 -16.66 17.97 10.02
CA ILE A 406 -17.03 18.08 11.44
C ILE A 406 -15.97 18.91 12.17
N PRO A 407 -16.36 20.06 12.78
CA PRO A 407 -15.44 20.88 13.55
C PRO A 407 -15.16 20.21 14.90
N ILE A 408 -13.89 19.94 15.17
CA ILE A 408 -13.42 19.36 16.44
C ILE A 408 -12.76 20.47 17.26
N PRO A 409 -13.37 20.94 18.35
CA PRO A 409 -12.75 21.94 19.21
C PRO A 409 -11.57 21.32 19.96
N ILE A 410 -10.38 21.94 19.82
CA ILE A 410 -9.20 21.52 20.60
C ILE A 410 -8.87 22.65 21.59
N PRO A 411 -8.69 22.37 22.88
CA PRO A 411 -8.30 23.39 23.85
C PRO A 411 -6.98 24.05 23.45
N GLY A 412 -6.97 25.40 23.42
CA GLY A 412 -5.79 26.18 23.04
C GLY A 412 -5.63 26.47 21.54
N VAL A 413 -6.61 26.06 20.71
CA VAL A 413 -6.66 26.39 19.28
C VAL A 413 -7.92 27.20 19.03
N GLU A 414 -7.76 28.43 18.50
CA GLU A 414 -8.88 29.34 18.27
C GLU A 414 -9.81 28.86 17.14
N ILE A 415 -9.25 28.19 16.14
CA ILE A 415 -9.98 27.68 14.99
C ILE A 415 -10.26 26.17 15.19
N PRO A 416 -11.53 25.72 15.13
CA PRO A 416 -11.84 24.31 15.29
C PRO A 416 -11.16 23.48 14.18
N VAL A 417 -10.46 22.40 14.58
CA VAL A 417 -9.76 21.52 13.66
C VAL A 417 -10.75 20.66 12.89
N LYS A 418 -10.58 20.58 11.57
CA LYS A 418 -11.35 19.70 10.70
C LYS A 418 -10.41 18.71 10.05
N LEU A 419 -10.85 17.47 9.83
CA LEU A 419 -10.06 16.49 9.06
C LEU A 419 -9.94 16.87 7.58
N GLY A 420 -10.81 17.77 7.09
CA GLY A 420 -10.81 18.28 5.74
C GLY A 420 -11.13 17.24 4.67
N LEU A 421 -10.99 17.65 3.40
CA LEU A 421 -11.30 16.82 2.22
C LEU A 421 -10.28 15.68 1.97
N ALA A 422 -9.13 15.71 2.62
CA ALA A 422 -8.14 14.63 2.58
C ALA A 422 -8.31 13.63 3.74
N GLY A 423 -8.41 14.13 4.98
CA GLY A 423 -8.42 13.29 6.18
C GLY A 423 -9.72 12.53 6.37
N GLY A 424 -10.88 13.18 6.18
CA GLY A 424 -12.18 12.54 6.35
C GLY A 424 -12.39 11.34 5.43
N PRO A 425 -12.24 11.49 4.10
CA PRO A 425 -12.31 10.36 3.16
C PRO A 425 -11.31 9.24 3.45
N LEU A 426 -10.09 9.58 3.88
CA LEU A 426 -9.10 8.57 4.27
C LEU A 426 -9.57 7.72 5.44
N VAL A 427 -10.02 8.35 6.53
CA VAL A 427 -10.47 7.66 7.74
C VAL A 427 -11.67 6.74 7.42
N VAL A 428 -12.67 7.27 6.73
CA VAL A 428 -13.84 6.48 6.33
C VAL A 428 -13.44 5.31 5.43
N ALA A 429 -12.55 5.53 4.47
CA ALA A 429 -12.08 4.48 3.57
C ALA A 429 -11.30 3.39 4.30
N ILE A 430 -10.45 3.75 5.29
CA ILE A 430 -9.75 2.78 6.14
C ILE A 430 -10.75 1.94 6.96
N ILE A 431 -11.74 2.59 7.58
CA ILE A 431 -12.77 1.90 8.37
C ILE A 431 -13.61 0.97 7.48
N ILE A 432 -14.06 1.44 6.34
CA ILE A 432 -14.83 0.66 5.38
C ILE A 432 -13.99 -0.51 4.85
N GLY A 433 -12.72 -0.28 4.46
CA GLY A 433 -11.81 -1.32 4.01
C GLY A 433 -11.53 -2.39 5.06
N ALA A 434 -11.42 -1.99 6.33
CA ALA A 434 -11.15 -2.90 7.45
C ALA A 434 -12.39 -3.67 7.92
N PHE A 435 -13.55 -3.02 8.00
CA PHE A 435 -14.74 -3.54 8.68
C PHE A 435 -15.98 -3.62 7.79
N GLY A 436 -15.96 -3.09 6.58
CA GLY A 436 -17.12 -3.03 5.66
C GLY A 436 -17.77 -4.41 5.43
N TYR A 437 -16.95 -5.47 5.42
CA TYR A 437 -17.42 -6.84 5.28
C TYR A 437 -18.40 -7.27 6.39
N ARG A 438 -18.28 -6.71 7.61
CA ARG A 438 -19.18 -7.03 8.74
C ARG A 438 -20.59 -6.48 8.51
N TYR A 439 -20.69 -5.36 7.81
CA TYR A 439 -21.94 -4.64 7.57
C TYR A 439 -22.51 -4.92 6.18
N LYS A 440 -22.02 -5.96 5.48
CA LYS A 440 -22.42 -6.32 4.11
C LYS A 440 -22.27 -5.15 3.11
N ILE A 441 -21.47 -4.15 3.45
CA ILE A 441 -21.12 -3.09 2.52
C ILE A 441 -20.16 -3.71 1.50
N ASN A 442 -20.65 -3.93 0.29
CA ASN A 442 -19.87 -4.51 -0.78
C ASN A 442 -18.98 -3.40 -1.38
N THR A 443 -17.83 -3.16 -0.73
CA THR A 443 -16.83 -2.19 -1.18
C THR A 443 -15.83 -2.80 -2.15
N TYR A 444 -16.10 -4.01 -2.63
CA TYR A 444 -15.22 -4.69 -3.55
C TYR A 444 -15.09 -3.86 -4.83
N THR A 445 -13.94 -3.28 -4.99
CA THR A 445 -13.47 -2.72 -6.25
C THR A 445 -12.35 -3.65 -6.72
N SER A 446 -12.34 -4.03 -7.99
CA SER A 446 -11.19 -4.80 -8.49
C SER A 446 -9.91 -4.03 -8.18
N THR A 447 -8.84 -4.73 -7.82
CA THR A 447 -7.55 -4.07 -7.52
C THR A 447 -7.13 -3.14 -8.64
N SER A 448 -7.36 -3.55 -9.90
CA SER A 448 -7.06 -2.74 -11.08
C SER A 448 -7.90 -1.47 -11.15
N ALA A 449 -9.22 -1.53 -10.86
CA ALA A 449 -10.08 -0.35 -10.86
C ALA A 449 -9.71 0.63 -9.74
N ASN A 450 -9.39 0.12 -8.53
CA ASN A 450 -8.95 0.97 -7.42
C ASN A 450 -7.61 1.65 -7.72
N LEU A 451 -6.65 0.92 -8.30
CA LEU A 451 -5.36 1.48 -8.72
C LEU A 451 -5.54 2.54 -9.80
N MET A 452 -6.41 2.29 -10.79
CA MET A 452 -6.70 3.25 -11.86
C MET A 452 -7.33 4.54 -11.31
N LEU A 453 -8.36 4.43 -10.46
CA LEU A 453 -9.01 5.60 -9.84
C LEU A 453 -8.03 6.38 -8.96
N ARG A 454 -7.19 5.68 -8.20
CA ARG A 454 -6.12 6.29 -7.40
C ARG A 454 -5.15 7.07 -8.27
N GLU A 455 -4.70 6.48 -9.38
CA GLU A 455 -3.73 7.11 -10.27
C GLU A 455 -4.34 8.31 -11.00
N VAL A 456 -5.58 8.19 -11.49
CA VAL A 456 -6.31 9.30 -12.11
C VAL A 456 -6.49 10.45 -11.12
N GLY A 457 -6.92 10.14 -9.87
CA GLY A 457 -7.05 11.15 -8.82
C GLY A 457 -5.72 11.88 -8.53
N LEU A 458 -4.63 11.12 -8.38
CA LEU A 458 -3.29 11.67 -8.16
C LEU A 458 -2.84 12.58 -9.30
N ILE A 459 -3.00 12.13 -10.54
CA ILE A 459 -2.58 12.88 -11.73
C ILE A 459 -3.36 14.19 -11.86
N LEU A 460 -4.69 14.18 -11.64
CA LEU A 460 -5.52 15.37 -11.68
C LEU A 460 -5.11 16.36 -10.57
N PHE A 461 -4.86 15.86 -9.36
CA PHE A 461 -4.37 16.68 -8.26
C PHE A 461 -3.03 17.34 -8.59
N LEU A 462 -2.04 16.55 -9.05
CA LEU A 462 -0.70 17.04 -9.36
C LEU A 462 -0.68 18.04 -10.53
N ALA A 463 -1.49 17.79 -11.57
CA ALA A 463 -1.63 18.73 -12.69
C ALA A 463 -2.17 20.08 -12.23
N SER A 464 -3.27 20.06 -11.44
CA SER A 464 -3.89 21.28 -10.91
C SER A 464 -2.92 22.09 -10.04
N VAL A 465 -2.27 21.40 -9.08
CA VAL A 465 -1.29 22.00 -8.18
C VAL A 465 -0.09 22.56 -8.96
N GLY A 466 0.38 21.84 -9.98
CA GLY A 466 1.49 22.28 -10.83
C GLY A 466 1.14 23.52 -11.63
N ILE A 467 -0.02 23.55 -12.28
CA ILE A 467 -0.48 24.70 -13.07
C ILE A 467 -0.58 25.94 -12.17
N GLN A 468 -1.19 25.82 -10.99
CA GLN A 468 -1.30 26.93 -10.04
C GLN A 468 0.05 27.42 -9.53
N ALA A 469 0.97 26.51 -9.22
CA ALA A 469 2.31 26.84 -8.74
C ALA A 469 3.20 27.49 -9.81
N GLY A 470 2.94 27.22 -11.10
CA GLY A 470 3.80 27.65 -12.21
C GLY A 470 3.96 29.15 -12.33
N ALA A 471 2.95 29.92 -11.95
CA ALA A 471 3.00 31.39 -11.99
C ALA A 471 4.09 31.96 -11.07
N THR A 472 4.33 31.34 -9.92
CA THR A 472 5.22 31.86 -8.87
C THR A 472 6.50 31.03 -8.68
N PHE A 473 6.54 29.80 -9.20
CA PHE A 473 7.64 28.86 -8.95
C PHE A 473 9.00 29.41 -9.38
N TRP A 474 9.11 29.96 -10.60
CA TRP A 474 10.37 30.48 -11.10
C TRP A 474 10.91 31.60 -10.21
N LYS A 475 10.03 32.52 -9.82
CA LYS A 475 10.38 33.61 -8.90
C LYS A 475 10.85 33.07 -7.55
N THR A 476 10.17 32.07 -7.03
CA THR A 476 10.57 31.40 -5.77
C THR A 476 11.97 30.80 -5.86
N VAL A 477 12.33 30.20 -7.00
CA VAL A 477 13.63 29.55 -7.17
C VAL A 477 14.77 30.56 -7.40
N THR A 478 14.51 31.61 -8.20
CA THR A 478 15.59 32.54 -8.64
C THR A 478 15.76 33.75 -7.74
N GLU A 479 14.68 34.29 -7.20
CA GLU A 479 14.65 35.52 -6.40
C GLU A 479 14.32 35.25 -4.92
N GLY A 480 13.79 34.07 -4.59
CA GLY A 480 13.42 33.68 -3.24
C GLY A 480 14.34 32.62 -2.63
N ASP A 481 13.82 31.88 -1.65
CA ASP A 481 14.55 30.90 -0.85
C ASP A 481 14.67 29.50 -1.50
N GLY A 482 14.52 29.38 -2.83
CA GLY A 482 14.45 28.11 -3.53
C GLY A 482 15.63 27.18 -3.24
N LEU A 483 16.87 27.69 -3.24
CA LEU A 483 18.06 26.89 -2.89
C LEU A 483 18.05 26.49 -1.41
N THR A 484 17.60 27.36 -0.52
CA THR A 484 17.41 27.05 0.90
C THR A 484 16.39 25.94 1.08
N TYR A 485 15.27 25.97 0.33
CA TYR A 485 14.25 24.91 0.35
C TYR A 485 14.80 23.56 -0.12
N VAL A 486 15.62 23.53 -1.16
CA VAL A 486 16.28 22.31 -1.66
C VAL A 486 17.17 21.72 -0.59
N TRP A 487 18.04 22.55 0.04
CA TRP A 487 18.96 22.09 1.08
C TRP A 487 18.23 21.66 2.35
N THR A 488 17.24 22.44 2.78
CA THR A 488 16.38 22.11 3.92
C THR A 488 15.66 20.78 3.71
N GLY A 489 15.10 20.58 2.51
CA GLY A 489 14.47 19.32 2.13
C GLY A 489 15.42 18.14 2.27
N PHE A 490 16.66 18.29 1.82
CA PHE A 490 17.68 17.26 1.98
C PHE A 490 17.98 16.93 3.45
N LEU A 491 18.07 17.93 4.32
CA LEU A 491 18.26 17.73 5.76
C LEU A 491 17.06 17.04 6.42
N ILE A 492 15.83 17.46 6.09
CA ILE A 492 14.58 16.86 6.57
C ILE A 492 14.49 15.37 6.15
N THR A 493 15.02 15.02 4.98
CA THR A 493 15.06 13.63 4.52
C THR A 493 16.13 12.83 5.23
N THR A 494 17.37 13.30 5.22
CA THR A 494 18.55 12.48 5.57
C THR A 494 18.74 12.32 7.06
N ILE A 495 18.57 13.38 7.87
CA ILE A 495 18.83 13.34 9.32
C ILE A 495 17.89 12.32 10.01
N PRO A 496 16.55 12.38 9.84
CA PRO A 496 15.65 11.42 10.47
C PRO A 496 15.89 9.98 10.01
N ILE A 497 16.18 9.77 8.72
CA ILE A 497 16.48 8.43 8.19
C ILE A 497 17.72 7.85 8.82
N LEU A 498 18.80 8.63 8.98
CA LEU A 498 20.02 8.15 9.60
C LEU A 498 19.80 7.81 11.08
N ILE A 499 19.12 8.66 11.83
CA ILE A 499 18.85 8.43 13.26
C ILE A 499 17.98 7.17 13.44
N ILE A 500 16.84 7.10 12.77
CA ILE A 500 15.90 5.97 12.89
C ILE A 500 16.49 4.70 12.31
N GLY A 501 17.24 4.82 11.22
CA GLY A 501 17.94 3.69 10.61
C GLY A 501 19.00 3.08 11.54
N LEU A 502 19.78 3.91 12.23
CA LEU A 502 20.74 3.44 13.24
C LEU A 502 20.03 2.79 14.43
N ILE A 503 18.94 3.38 14.94
CA ILE A 503 18.14 2.77 16.02
C ILE A 503 17.57 1.42 15.58
N GLY A 504 16.98 1.35 14.39
CA GLY A 504 16.42 0.12 13.83
C GLY A 504 17.47 -0.97 13.67
N ARG A 505 18.65 -0.59 13.16
CA ARG A 505 19.74 -1.55 12.93
C ARG A 505 20.47 -1.98 14.21
N LEU A 506 20.90 -1.03 15.04
CA LEU A 506 21.77 -1.31 16.19
C LEU A 506 20.97 -1.77 17.42
N LYS A 507 19.83 -1.12 17.70
CA LYS A 507 19.05 -1.41 18.90
C LYS A 507 18.01 -2.51 18.66
N MET A 508 17.30 -2.45 17.54
CA MET A 508 16.25 -3.43 17.22
C MET A 508 16.76 -4.61 16.38
N LYS A 509 18.02 -4.56 15.92
CA LYS A 509 18.66 -5.61 15.12
C LYS A 509 17.87 -6.01 13.86
N LEU A 510 17.14 -5.06 13.27
CA LEU A 510 16.39 -5.33 12.05
C LEU A 510 17.34 -5.75 10.92
N ASN A 511 16.92 -6.74 10.14
CA ASN A 511 17.60 -7.07 8.89
C ASN A 511 17.64 -5.83 7.98
N TYR A 512 18.76 -5.62 7.27
CA TYR A 512 18.96 -4.42 6.47
C TYR A 512 17.91 -4.27 5.35
N PHE A 513 17.50 -5.35 4.71
CA PHE A 513 16.49 -5.30 3.66
C PHE A 513 15.11 -4.93 4.20
N THR A 514 14.75 -5.42 5.39
CA THR A 514 13.53 -5.00 6.10
C THR A 514 13.60 -3.50 6.45
N LEU A 515 14.77 -3.03 6.90
CA LEU A 515 15.02 -1.62 7.22
C LEU A 515 14.89 -0.71 5.99
N MET A 516 15.42 -1.14 4.83
CA MET A 516 15.23 -0.43 3.56
C MET A 516 13.75 -0.27 3.21
N GLY A 517 12.98 -1.35 3.39
CA GLY A 517 11.52 -1.32 3.19
C GLY A 517 10.81 -0.39 4.17
N LEU A 518 11.19 -0.42 5.46
CA LEU A 518 10.67 0.48 6.48
C LEU A 518 10.94 1.95 6.11
N ILE A 519 12.16 2.30 5.72
CA ILE A 519 12.55 3.66 5.33
C ILE A 519 11.72 4.13 4.14
N ALA A 520 11.65 3.31 3.08
CA ALA A 520 10.86 3.62 1.89
C ALA A 520 9.37 3.76 2.21
N GLY A 521 8.80 2.88 3.05
CA GLY A 521 7.40 2.89 3.47
C GLY A 521 7.06 4.08 4.36
N SER A 522 7.94 4.42 5.32
CA SER A 522 7.76 5.56 6.21
C SER A 522 7.83 6.91 5.46
N ASN A 523 8.60 6.97 4.38
CA ASN A 523 8.65 8.13 3.48
C ASN A 523 7.64 8.06 2.33
N THR A 524 6.86 6.97 2.25
CA THR A 524 5.85 6.75 1.20
C THR A 524 6.43 6.80 -0.23
N ASP A 525 7.69 6.34 -0.39
CA ASP A 525 8.49 6.47 -1.61
C ASP A 525 8.60 5.16 -2.41
N PRO A 526 7.80 4.97 -3.48
CA PRO A 526 7.90 3.80 -4.36
C PRO A 526 9.25 3.69 -5.10
N PRO A 527 9.90 4.76 -5.57
CA PRO A 527 11.25 4.70 -6.11
C PRO A 527 12.28 4.09 -5.17
N ALA A 528 12.28 4.49 -3.89
CA ALA A 528 13.17 3.90 -2.89
C ALA A 528 12.84 2.42 -2.62
N LEU A 529 11.55 2.03 -2.66
CA LEU A 529 11.17 0.63 -2.60
C LEU A 529 11.70 -0.17 -3.79
N ALA A 530 11.59 0.37 -5.00
CA ALA A 530 12.11 -0.28 -6.20
C ALA A 530 13.62 -0.50 -6.10
N PHE A 531 14.38 0.51 -5.63
CA PHE A 531 15.80 0.40 -5.33
C PHE A 531 16.08 -0.67 -4.27
N ALA A 532 15.29 -0.70 -3.19
CA ALA A 532 15.44 -1.66 -2.11
C ALA A 532 15.22 -3.11 -2.59
N ASN A 533 14.15 -3.37 -3.36
CA ASN A 533 13.85 -4.69 -3.92
C ASN A 533 14.94 -5.15 -4.91
N GLN A 534 15.45 -4.24 -5.75
CA GLN A 534 16.56 -4.53 -6.66
C GLN A 534 17.84 -4.90 -5.89
N THR A 535 18.14 -4.18 -4.79
CA THR A 535 19.30 -4.43 -3.95
C THR A 535 19.19 -5.76 -3.19
N ALA A 536 18.00 -6.09 -2.71
CA ALA A 536 17.73 -7.31 -1.97
C ALA A 536 17.63 -8.55 -2.87
N GLY A 537 17.22 -8.40 -4.13
CA GLY A 537 16.92 -9.52 -5.03
C GLY A 537 15.73 -10.38 -4.58
N ASN A 538 14.91 -9.87 -3.63
CA ASN A 538 13.73 -10.56 -3.08
C ASN A 538 12.69 -9.55 -2.58
N ASP A 539 11.52 -10.05 -2.11
CA ASP A 539 10.39 -9.21 -1.68
C ASP A 539 10.45 -8.76 -0.20
N THR A 540 11.54 -9.00 0.52
CA THR A 540 11.66 -8.61 1.94
C THR A 540 11.47 -7.12 2.17
N PRO A 541 12.04 -6.20 1.34
CA PRO A 541 11.75 -4.77 1.49
C PRO A 541 10.28 -4.44 1.29
N ALA A 542 9.60 -5.11 0.35
CA ALA A 542 8.17 -4.89 0.11
C ALA A 542 7.32 -5.27 1.32
N VAL A 543 7.70 -6.29 2.08
CA VAL A 543 7.04 -6.67 3.35
C VAL A 543 7.25 -5.57 4.40
N GLY A 544 8.49 -5.10 4.59
CA GLY A 544 8.80 -3.98 5.48
C GLY A 544 8.03 -2.70 5.13
N TYR A 545 7.99 -2.36 3.84
CA TYR A 545 7.22 -1.24 3.30
C TYR A 545 5.72 -1.35 3.64
N SER A 546 5.11 -2.48 3.29
CA SER A 546 3.67 -2.69 3.48
C SER A 546 3.25 -2.68 4.95
N THR A 547 4.15 -3.04 5.86
CA THR A 547 3.90 -3.03 7.30
C THR A 547 3.75 -1.62 7.85
N VAL A 548 4.53 -0.65 7.36
CA VAL A 548 4.58 0.70 7.93
C VAL A 548 3.85 1.75 7.10
N TYR A 549 3.69 1.52 5.80
CA TYR A 549 3.07 2.45 4.86
C TYR A 549 1.67 2.94 5.29
N PRO A 550 0.76 2.07 5.80
CA PRO A 550 -0.56 2.49 6.23
C PRO A 550 -0.52 3.56 7.33
N LEU A 551 0.29 3.30 8.37
CA LEU A 551 0.44 4.23 9.49
C LEU A 551 1.16 5.51 9.06
N ALA A 552 2.23 5.39 8.26
CA ALA A 552 2.96 6.53 7.74
C ALA A 552 2.05 7.48 6.96
N MET A 553 1.23 6.93 6.07
CA MET A 553 0.29 7.71 5.25
C MET A 553 -0.71 8.47 6.12
N PHE A 554 -1.33 7.78 7.08
CA PHE A 554 -2.28 8.39 8.02
C PHE A 554 -1.63 9.51 8.84
N LEU A 555 -0.47 9.23 9.45
CA LEU A 555 0.24 10.21 10.28
C LEU A 555 0.67 11.44 9.50
N ARG A 556 1.19 11.26 8.27
CA ARG A 556 1.63 12.40 7.45
C ARG A 556 0.47 13.31 7.06
N ILE A 557 -0.70 12.76 6.74
CA ILE A 557 -1.91 13.56 6.47
C ILE A 557 -2.35 14.33 7.72
N LEU A 558 -2.35 13.66 8.88
CA LEU A 558 -2.74 14.29 10.15
C LEU A 558 -1.76 15.38 10.57
N VAL A 559 -0.46 15.08 10.53
CA VAL A 559 0.61 16.00 10.94
C VAL A 559 0.66 17.24 10.04
N ALA A 560 0.35 17.13 8.74
CA ALA A 560 0.25 18.26 7.83
C ALA A 560 -0.68 19.35 8.36
N GLN A 561 -1.84 18.93 8.80
CA GLN A 561 -2.88 19.83 9.33
C GLN A 561 -2.52 20.35 10.72
N LEU A 562 -2.06 19.45 11.61
CA LEU A 562 -1.73 19.84 12.98
C LEU A 562 -0.60 20.87 13.04
N VAL A 563 0.47 20.70 12.24
CA VAL A 563 1.58 21.65 12.23
C VAL A 563 1.12 23.05 11.81
N LEU A 564 0.31 23.14 10.76
CA LEU A 564 -0.23 24.43 10.32
C LEU A 564 -1.18 25.05 11.36
N LEU A 565 -2.08 24.27 11.93
CA LEU A 565 -3.07 24.77 12.91
C LEU A 565 -2.46 25.21 14.25
N PHE A 566 -1.36 24.54 14.69
CA PHE A 566 -0.73 24.88 15.97
C PHE A 566 0.35 25.98 15.87
N PHE A 567 1.03 26.06 14.74
CA PHE A 567 2.19 26.95 14.61
C PHE A 567 1.99 28.10 13.63
N CYS A 568 0.96 28.06 12.77
CA CYS A 568 0.64 29.16 11.90
C CYS A 568 -0.36 30.10 12.61
N THR A 569 0.05 31.31 12.91
CA THR A 569 -0.85 32.33 13.48
C THR A 569 -1.82 32.81 12.39
N PRO A 570 -3.13 32.89 12.67
CA PRO A 570 -4.06 33.49 11.73
C PRO A 570 -3.64 34.93 11.40
N THR A 571 -3.64 35.27 10.14
CA THR A 571 -3.56 36.70 9.75
C THR A 571 -4.87 37.34 10.14
N ALA A 572 -4.81 38.26 11.14
CA ALA A 572 -5.96 39.03 11.59
C ALA A 572 -6.56 39.90 10.46
#